data_eb90ed1430731ecb83652957b0da8c43
#
_entry.id   eb90ed1430731ecb83652957b0da8c43
#
_cell.length_a   1.000
_cell.length_b   1.000
_cell.length_c   1.000
_cell.angle_alpha   90.00
_cell.angle_beta   90.00
_cell.angle_gamma   90.00
#
_symmetry.space_group_name_H-M   'P 1'
#
loop_
_entity.id
_entity.type
_entity.pdbx_description
1 polymer ?
#
loop_
_entity_poly.entity_id
_entity_poly.type
_entity_poly.pdbx_seq_one_letter_code
_entity_poly.pdbx_strand_id
1 'polypeptide(L)'
;MAAPSSVEDYLAALPEQQRSALEKLRRTIKAAAPDAIELISYQMPAFKLEGRFLVSFAAFKNHCSFFPASDAVMNALGKELKPYFSGKGTLRFLPAKPLPAALVKKIVKLRIQENAALAAARK
;
A
#
# COMPACT_ATOMS: atom_id res chain seq x y z
N MET A 1 23.45 -1.41 -7.75
CA MET A 1 22.86 -1.43 -6.40
C MET A 1 22.17 -2.75 -6.14
N ALA A 2 22.40 -3.31 -4.97
CA ALA A 2 21.70 -4.54 -4.61
C ALA A 2 20.22 -4.26 -4.37
N ALA A 3 19.36 -5.22 -4.73
CA ALA A 3 17.95 -5.13 -4.42
C ALA A 3 17.76 -5.15 -2.90
N PRO A 4 16.76 -4.44 -2.37
CA PRO A 4 16.49 -4.47 -0.93
C PRO A 4 16.05 -5.87 -0.50
N SER A 5 16.51 -6.30 0.67
CA SER A 5 16.16 -7.60 1.23
C SER A 5 15.04 -7.51 2.25
N SER A 6 14.70 -6.30 2.69
CA SER A 6 13.64 -6.06 3.67
C SER A 6 13.00 -4.71 3.45
N VAL A 7 11.85 -4.50 4.08
CA VAL A 7 11.16 -3.21 4.04
C VAL A 7 12.03 -2.14 4.71
N GLU A 8 12.70 -2.48 5.80
CA GLU A 8 13.62 -1.55 6.47
C GLU A 8 14.75 -1.11 5.53
N ASP A 9 15.36 -2.04 4.80
CA ASP A 9 16.42 -1.72 3.84
C ASP A 9 15.91 -0.82 2.72
N TYR A 10 14.71 -1.10 2.21
CA TYR A 10 14.10 -0.29 1.18
C TYR A 10 13.93 1.16 1.64
N LEU A 11 13.35 1.34 2.82
CA LEU A 11 13.09 2.68 3.37
C LEU A 11 14.36 3.42 3.71
N ALA A 12 15.36 2.71 4.25
CA ALA A 12 16.64 3.32 4.63
C ALA A 12 17.39 3.93 3.44
N ALA A 13 17.18 3.40 2.25
CA ALA A 13 17.85 3.87 1.04
C ALA A 13 17.19 5.11 0.42
N LEU A 14 16.02 5.53 0.92
CA LEU A 14 15.28 6.64 0.34
C LEU A 14 15.71 8.00 0.88
N PRO A 15 15.54 9.07 0.07
CA PRO A 15 15.67 10.42 0.60
C PRO A 15 14.71 10.62 1.78
N GLU A 16 15.11 11.51 2.69
CA GLU A 16 14.38 11.70 3.96
C GLU A 16 12.89 11.95 3.77
N GLN A 17 12.53 12.82 2.82
CA GLN A 17 11.13 13.19 2.62
C GLN A 17 10.27 12.00 2.18
N GLN A 18 10.78 11.20 1.24
CA GLN A 18 10.08 10.01 0.78
C GLN A 18 10.04 8.95 1.87
N ARG A 19 11.15 8.75 2.56
CA ARG A 19 11.23 7.79 3.67
C ARG A 19 10.19 8.11 4.73
N SER A 20 10.11 9.37 5.15
CA SER A 20 9.16 9.80 6.16
C SER A 20 7.71 9.52 5.75
N ALA A 21 7.35 9.85 4.50
CA ALA A 21 6.02 9.62 3.98
C ALA A 21 5.67 8.13 3.94
N LEU A 22 6.60 7.30 3.48
CA LEU A 22 6.36 5.87 3.38
C LEU A 22 6.41 5.15 4.73
N GLU A 23 7.21 5.64 5.68
CA GLU A 23 7.19 5.10 7.04
C GLU A 23 5.84 5.34 7.71
N LYS A 24 5.26 6.51 7.49
CA LYS A 24 3.93 6.83 7.98
C LYS A 24 2.88 5.90 7.36
N LEU A 25 2.96 5.69 6.05
CA LEU A 25 2.07 4.78 5.33
C LEU A 25 2.21 3.35 5.89
N ARG A 26 3.43 2.89 6.08
CA ARG A 26 3.73 1.58 6.65
C ARG A 26 3.06 1.41 8.02
N ARG A 27 3.22 2.39 8.90
CA ARG A 27 2.62 2.34 10.23
C ARG A 27 1.10 2.27 10.17
N THR A 28 0.50 3.04 9.27
CA THR A 28 -0.96 3.03 9.09
C THR A 28 -1.45 1.68 8.60
N ILE A 29 -0.76 1.09 7.63
CA ILE A 29 -1.12 -0.24 7.12
C ILE A 29 -1.01 -1.30 8.22
N LYS A 30 0.09 -1.27 8.98
CA LYS A 30 0.30 -2.24 10.08
C LYS A 30 -0.75 -2.11 11.17
N ALA A 31 -1.18 -0.88 11.45
CA ALA A 31 -2.23 -0.66 12.44
C ALA A 31 -3.58 -1.19 11.97
N ALA A 32 -3.85 -1.08 10.66
CA ALA A 32 -5.12 -1.57 10.09
C ALA A 32 -5.10 -3.08 9.85
N ALA A 33 -3.93 -3.67 9.67
CA ALA A 33 -3.76 -5.11 9.40
C ALA A 33 -2.60 -5.66 10.24
N PRO A 34 -2.78 -5.78 11.57
CA PRO A 34 -1.67 -6.17 12.44
C PRO A 34 -1.13 -7.57 12.20
N ASP A 35 -1.92 -8.46 11.59
CA ASP A 35 -1.49 -9.81 11.28
C ASP A 35 -0.87 -9.96 9.90
N ALA A 36 -0.80 -8.87 9.13
CA ALA A 36 -0.20 -8.91 7.80
C ALA A 36 1.33 -9.05 7.90
N ILE A 37 1.90 -9.74 6.93
CA ILE A 37 3.34 -9.96 6.85
C ILE A 37 3.92 -9.00 5.82
N GLU A 38 5.00 -8.31 6.19
CA GLU A 38 5.74 -7.45 5.27
C GLU A 38 6.77 -8.27 4.49
N LEU A 39 6.95 -7.93 3.22
CA LEU A 39 7.97 -8.57 2.38
C LEU A 39 8.37 -7.62 1.25
N ILE A 40 9.37 -8.01 0.49
CA ILE A 40 9.74 -7.30 -0.73
C ILE A 40 9.23 -8.12 -1.90
N SER A 41 8.44 -7.49 -2.77
CA SER A 41 7.89 -8.10 -3.97
C SER A 41 8.09 -7.13 -5.13
N TYR A 42 8.66 -7.61 -6.24
CA TYR A 42 9.02 -6.75 -7.36
C TYR A 42 9.87 -5.55 -6.91
N GLN A 43 10.79 -5.81 -5.97
CA GLN A 43 11.70 -4.82 -5.40
C GLN A 43 11.00 -3.69 -4.63
N MET A 44 9.76 -3.92 -4.18
CA MET A 44 8.97 -2.94 -3.44
C MET A 44 8.41 -3.55 -2.15
N PRO A 45 8.19 -2.72 -1.12
CA PRO A 45 7.47 -3.19 0.06
C PRO A 45 6.07 -3.66 -0.28
N ALA A 46 5.68 -4.80 0.25
CA ALA A 46 4.37 -5.37 0.05
C ALA A 46 3.88 -6.00 1.35
N PHE A 47 2.57 -6.18 1.46
CA PHE A 47 1.94 -6.82 2.60
C PHE A 47 1.09 -7.98 2.12
N LYS A 48 1.20 -9.10 2.83
CA LYS A 48 0.33 -10.27 2.60
C LYS A 48 -0.38 -10.62 3.89
N LEU A 49 -1.61 -11.08 3.75
CA LEU A 49 -2.40 -11.59 4.87
C LEU A 49 -2.92 -12.96 4.49
N GLU A 50 -2.59 -13.96 5.30
CA GLU A 50 -2.99 -15.35 5.07
C GLU A 50 -2.60 -15.84 3.66
N GLY A 51 -1.38 -15.47 3.24
CA GLY A 51 -0.83 -15.90 1.97
C GLY A 51 -1.32 -15.14 0.74
N ARG A 52 -2.20 -14.15 0.93
CA ARG A 52 -2.74 -13.37 -0.17
C ARG A 52 -2.20 -11.95 -0.16
N PHE A 53 -1.88 -11.44 -1.35
CA PHE A 53 -1.45 -10.04 -1.49
C PHE A 53 -2.52 -9.10 -0.93
N LEU A 54 -2.08 -8.10 -0.18
CA LEU A 54 -2.97 -7.10 0.39
C LEU A 54 -2.78 -5.75 -0.30
N VAL A 55 -1.65 -5.10 -0.07
CA VAL A 55 -1.28 -3.81 -0.65
C VAL A 55 0.23 -3.73 -0.80
N SER A 56 0.70 -2.79 -1.63
CA SER A 56 2.12 -2.47 -1.72
C SER A 56 2.31 -0.97 -1.91
N PHE A 57 3.54 -0.50 -1.82
CA PHE A 57 3.86 0.90 -2.08
C PHE A 57 5.27 1.02 -2.61
N ALA A 58 5.58 2.18 -3.20
CA ALA A 58 6.92 2.43 -3.74
C ALA A 58 7.19 3.92 -3.81
N ALA A 59 8.48 4.27 -3.78
CA ALA A 59 8.94 5.62 -4.03
C ALA A 59 9.52 5.71 -5.44
N PHE A 60 9.19 6.79 -6.12
CA PHE A 60 9.75 7.12 -7.44
C PHE A 60 10.42 8.48 -7.34
N LYS A 61 11.05 8.91 -8.42
CA LYS A 61 11.85 10.14 -8.40
C LYS A 61 11.09 11.36 -7.87
N ASN A 62 9.87 11.57 -8.35
CA ASN A 62 9.11 12.79 -8.04
C ASN A 62 7.79 12.52 -7.31
N HIS A 63 7.53 11.28 -6.92
CA HIS A 63 6.27 10.94 -6.26
C HIS A 63 6.39 9.60 -5.55
N CYS A 64 5.37 9.28 -4.76
CA CYS A 64 5.19 7.95 -4.18
C CYS A 64 3.92 7.33 -4.73
N SER A 65 3.84 6.01 -4.71
CA SER A 65 2.64 5.29 -5.15
C SER A 65 2.21 4.29 -4.10
N PHE A 66 0.90 4.10 -4.00
CA PHE A 66 0.28 3.09 -3.17
C PHE A 66 -0.55 2.20 -4.09
N PHE A 67 -0.40 0.89 -3.96
CA PHE A 67 -1.01 -0.07 -4.86
C PHE A 67 -2.00 -0.97 -4.12
N PRO A 68 -3.27 -0.56 -4.00
CA PRO A 68 -4.32 -1.47 -3.53
C PRO A 68 -4.60 -2.60 -4.51
N ALA A 69 -4.36 -2.35 -5.80
CA ALA A 69 -4.52 -3.32 -6.89
C ALA A 69 -5.90 -3.98 -6.89
N SER A 70 -6.95 -3.19 -6.70
CA SER A 70 -8.30 -3.72 -6.57
C SER A 70 -9.32 -2.79 -7.22
N ASP A 71 -10.06 -3.31 -8.19
CA ASP A 71 -11.15 -2.57 -8.80
C ASP A 71 -12.30 -2.35 -7.81
N ALA A 72 -12.54 -3.30 -6.90
CA ALA A 72 -13.58 -3.17 -5.89
C ALA A 72 -13.31 -1.97 -4.97
N VAL A 73 -12.05 -1.78 -4.56
CA VAL A 73 -11.67 -0.63 -3.74
C VAL A 73 -11.84 0.66 -4.53
N MET A 74 -11.38 0.68 -5.79
CA MET A 74 -11.51 1.87 -6.64
C MET A 74 -12.97 2.26 -6.83
N ASN A 75 -13.85 1.28 -7.01
CA ASN A 75 -15.28 1.55 -7.18
C ASN A 75 -15.93 2.02 -5.87
N ALA A 76 -15.58 1.39 -4.76
CA ALA A 76 -16.19 1.72 -3.47
C ALA A 76 -15.82 3.12 -2.98
N LEU A 77 -14.60 3.56 -3.25
CA LEU A 77 -14.08 4.84 -2.76
C LEU A 77 -13.82 5.85 -3.86
N GLY A 78 -14.44 5.68 -5.04
CA GLY A 78 -14.12 6.44 -6.23
C GLY A 78 -13.94 7.94 -6.02
N LYS A 79 -14.87 8.59 -5.32
CA LYS A 79 -14.79 10.04 -5.08
C LYS A 79 -13.61 10.42 -4.20
N GLU A 80 -13.35 9.63 -3.16
CA GLU A 80 -12.24 9.89 -2.23
C GLU A 80 -10.88 9.66 -2.88
N LEU A 81 -10.81 8.72 -3.84
CA LEU A 81 -9.57 8.37 -4.52
C LEU A 81 -9.25 9.23 -5.72
N LYS A 82 -10.23 9.96 -6.23
CA LYS A 82 -10.08 10.75 -7.46
C LYS A 82 -8.84 11.64 -7.47
N PRO A 83 -8.52 12.39 -6.41
CA PRO A 83 -7.33 13.25 -6.40
C PRO A 83 -6.01 12.49 -6.54
N TYR A 84 -6.01 11.19 -6.25
CA TYR A 84 -4.79 10.36 -6.22
C TYR A 84 -4.74 9.34 -7.33
N PHE A 85 -5.82 9.16 -8.05
CA PHE A 85 -5.94 8.09 -9.05
C PHE A 85 -4.92 8.26 -10.15
N SER A 86 -4.18 7.18 -10.46
CA SER A 86 -3.12 7.21 -11.46
C SER A 86 -3.14 5.98 -12.38
N GLY A 87 -4.29 5.36 -12.56
CA GLY A 87 -4.43 4.18 -13.40
C GLY A 87 -4.90 2.98 -12.58
N LYS A 88 -5.01 1.83 -13.22
CA LYS A 88 -5.55 0.62 -12.58
C LYS A 88 -4.80 0.26 -11.30
N GLY A 89 -5.52 0.24 -10.20
CA GLY A 89 -4.98 -0.22 -8.94
C GLY A 89 -3.87 0.64 -8.34
N THR A 90 -3.67 1.87 -8.83
CA THR A 90 -2.57 2.72 -8.41
C THR A 90 -3.05 4.07 -7.94
N LEU A 91 -2.57 4.49 -6.77
CA LEU A 91 -2.75 5.83 -6.25
C LEU A 91 -1.39 6.50 -6.17
N ARG A 92 -1.32 7.77 -6.55
CA ARG A 92 -0.09 8.54 -6.56
C ARG A 92 -0.22 9.72 -5.62
N PHE A 93 0.83 10.03 -4.87
CA PHE A 93 0.86 11.17 -3.97
C PHE A 93 2.26 11.75 -3.89
N LEU A 94 2.34 13.01 -3.46
CA LEU A 94 3.62 13.67 -3.23
C LEU A 94 4.09 13.38 -1.82
N PRO A 95 5.41 13.21 -1.59
CA PRO A 95 5.91 13.00 -0.22
C PRO A 95 5.51 14.10 0.75
N ALA A 96 5.40 15.35 0.26
CA ALA A 96 5.00 16.49 1.09
C ALA A 96 3.51 16.48 1.41
N LYS A 97 2.72 15.69 0.69
CA LYS A 97 1.27 15.57 0.89
C LYS A 97 0.88 14.09 0.93
N PRO A 98 1.20 13.38 2.02
CA PRO A 98 0.92 11.95 2.11
C PRO A 98 -0.58 11.67 2.05
N LEU A 99 -0.92 10.43 1.69
CA LEU A 99 -2.31 9.99 1.73
C LEU A 99 -2.87 10.12 3.14
N PRO A 100 -4.13 10.57 3.30
CA PRO A 100 -4.73 10.63 4.64
C PRO A 100 -4.78 9.25 5.29
N ALA A 101 -4.42 9.19 6.56
CA ALA A 101 -4.39 7.92 7.29
C ALA A 101 -5.77 7.25 7.31
N ALA A 102 -6.83 8.03 7.46
CA ALA A 102 -8.19 7.49 7.46
C ALA A 102 -8.53 6.81 6.13
N LEU A 103 -8.08 7.39 5.02
CA LEU A 103 -8.30 6.81 3.70
C LEU A 103 -7.53 5.51 3.53
N VAL A 104 -6.27 5.48 3.95
CA VAL A 104 -5.44 4.27 3.89
C VAL A 104 -6.08 3.15 4.70
N LYS A 105 -6.57 3.46 5.90
CA LYS A 105 -7.26 2.47 6.74
C LYS A 105 -8.49 1.90 6.06
N LYS A 106 -9.30 2.73 5.40
CA LYS A 106 -10.47 2.27 4.66
C LYS A 106 -10.06 1.31 3.55
N ILE A 107 -9.02 1.66 2.81
CA ILE A 107 -8.52 0.83 1.71
C ILE A 107 -8.06 -0.53 2.22
N VAL A 108 -7.26 -0.54 3.28
CA VAL A 108 -6.73 -1.79 3.84
C VAL A 108 -7.87 -2.68 4.34
N LYS A 109 -8.85 -2.11 5.04
CA LYS A 109 -10.00 -2.88 5.53
C LYS A 109 -10.82 -3.48 4.39
N LEU A 110 -11.04 -2.71 3.32
CA LEU A 110 -11.76 -3.23 2.15
C LEU A 110 -10.99 -4.36 1.47
N ARG A 111 -9.67 -4.26 1.39
CA ARG A 111 -8.84 -5.32 0.85
C ARG A 111 -8.90 -6.58 1.69
N ILE A 112 -8.91 -6.44 3.02
CA ILE A 112 -9.05 -7.59 3.92
C ILE A 112 -10.38 -8.27 3.68
N GLN A 113 -11.47 -7.51 3.59
CA GLN A 113 -12.82 -8.04 3.35
C GLN A 113 -12.91 -8.73 2.00
N GLU A 114 -12.34 -8.12 0.97
CA GLU A 114 -12.33 -8.67 -0.38
C GLU A 114 -11.59 -10.01 -0.42
N ASN A 115 -10.42 -10.08 0.19
CA ASN A 115 -9.63 -11.30 0.21
C ASN A 115 -10.31 -12.40 1.01
N ALA A 116 -10.98 -12.04 2.11
CA ALA A 116 -11.74 -13.00 2.90
C ALA A 116 -12.91 -13.58 2.11
N ALA A 117 -13.60 -12.73 1.35
CA ALA A 117 -14.71 -13.18 0.52
C ALA A 117 -14.24 -14.11 -0.60
N LEU A 118 -13.09 -13.80 -1.23
CA LEU A 118 -12.51 -14.66 -2.25
C LEU A 118 -12.08 -16.01 -1.69
N ALA A 119 -11.50 -16.02 -0.48
CA ALA A 119 -11.09 -17.26 0.17
C ALA A 119 -12.31 -18.13 0.50
N ALA A 120 -13.39 -17.52 0.99
CA ALA A 120 -14.62 -18.24 1.31
C ALA A 120 -15.28 -18.82 0.05
N ALA A 121 -15.22 -18.11 -1.05
CA ALA A 121 -15.83 -18.55 -2.31
C ALA A 121 -15.12 -19.78 -2.93
N ARG A 122 -13.88 -20.05 -2.50
CA ARG A 122 -13.10 -21.18 -3.04
C ARG A 122 -13.29 -22.47 -2.25
N LYS A 123 -14.03 -22.45 -1.20
CA LYS A 123 -14.29 -23.66 -0.39
C LYS A 123 -15.38 -24.52 -0.99
#